data_95115487b53797d3a09b925817257669
#
_entry.id   95115487b53797d3a09b925817257669
#
_cell.length_a   1.000
_cell.length_b   1.000
_cell.length_c   1.000
_cell.angle_alpha   90.00
_cell.angle_beta   90.00
_cell.angle_gamma   90.00
#
_symmetry.space_group_name_H-M   'P 1'
#
loop_
_entity.id
_entity.type
_entity.pdbx_description
1 polymer ?
#
loop_
_entity_poly.entity_id
_entity_poly.type
_entity_poly.pdbx_seq_one_letter_code
_entity_poly.pdbx_strand_id
1 'polypeptide(L)'
;MSNCLECCSGGSECCPPKYEKKQILMEFLYLDLSVCERCRGTENNLDKAIDEVSGVLKAAGFEIIVNKVNITSKELAIKHQFESSPTIRINGIDIQLDVKESSCKECGDLCGDDINCRLFVHEGIEYTEPPKAMIINAILKSVYSEQKIESATKKDYQLPDNLQRFFNGLGREED
;
A
#
# COMPACT_ATOMS: atom_id res chain seq x y z
N MET A 1 9.28 -5.64 -38.25
CA MET A 1 7.87 -5.88 -37.90
C MET A 1 7.36 -7.05 -38.73
N SER A 2 7.48 -8.25 -38.22
CA SER A 2 7.04 -9.47 -38.92
C SER A 2 5.65 -9.82 -38.41
N ASN A 3 4.68 -9.69 -39.30
CA ASN A 3 3.29 -10.03 -39.08
C ASN A 3 3.16 -11.54 -38.82
N CYS A 4 2.65 -11.93 -37.68
CA CYS A 4 2.27 -13.31 -37.32
C CYS A 4 0.97 -13.81 -38.03
N LEU A 5 0.68 -13.33 -39.23
CA LEU A 5 -0.55 -13.67 -39.96
C LEU A 5 -0.41 -14.85 -40.94
N GLU A 6 0.79 -15.44 -41.09
CA GLU A 6 1.02 -16.49 -42.08
C GLU A 6 1.32 -17.90 -41.52
N CYS A 7 1.25 -18.12 -40.21
CA CYS A 7 1.56 -19.43 -39.63
C CYS A 7 0.35 -20.34 -39.30
N CYS A 8 -0.88 -19.95 -39.65
CA CYS A 8 -2.10 -20.68 -39.23
C CYS A 8 -2.80 -21.42 -40.40
N SER A 9 -2.08 -21.96 -41.37
CA SER A 9 -2.65 -22.81 -42.44
C SER A 9 -2.47 -24.29 -42.23
N GLY A 10 -2.32 -24.78 -41.04
CA GLY A 10 -2.24 -26.22 -40.76
C GLY A 10 -2.35 -26.44 -39.26
N GLY A 11 -3.45 -27.03 -38.82
CA GLY A 11 -3.87 -27.27 -37.46
C GLY A 11 -2.83 -27.85 -36.52
N SER A 12 -1.98 -27.01 -36.01
CA SER A 12 -1.12 -27.25 -34.83
C SER A 12 -0.92 -25.94 -34.13
N GLU A 13 -1.27 -25.88 -32.86
CA GLU A 13 -1.15 -24.76 -31.94
C GLU A 13 0.29 -24.22 -31.89
N CYS A 14 0.61 -23.27 -32.77
CA CYS A 14 1.93 -22.60 -32.81
C CYS A 14 1.96 -21.27 -32.08
N CYS A 15 0.86 -20.83 -31.44
CA CYS A 15 0.88 -19.66 -30.59
C CYS A 15 1.10 -20.09 -29.14
N PRO A 16 2.19 -19.60 -28.47
CA PRO A 16 2.32 -19.86 -27.05
C PRO A 16 1.07 -19.29 -26.33
N PRO A 17 0.54 -19.99 -25.33
CA PRO A 17 -0.61 -19.51 -24.60
C PRO A 17 -0.29 -18.10 -24.09
N LYS A 18 -1.19 -17.15 -24.30
CA LYS A 18 -1.13 -15.83 -23.69
C LYS A 18 -1.23 -16.06 -22.19
N TYR A 19 -0.10 -16.10 -21.48
CA TYR A 19 -0.11 -16.08 -20.04
C TYR A 19 -0.68 -14.73 -19.61
N GLU A 20 -1.92 -14.73 -19.13
CA GLU A 20 -2.47 -13.56 -18.44
C GLU A 20 -1.60 -13.32 -17.19
N LYS A 21 -0.92 -12.17 -17.16
CA LYS A 21 -0.14 -11.80 -15.99
C LYS A 21 -1.08 -11.60 -14.81
N LYS A 22 -0.80 -12.28 -13.72
CA LYS A 22 -1.52 -12.09 -12.47
C LYS A 22 -1.09 -10.74 -11.88
N GLN A 23 -2.05 -9.88 -11.55
CA GLN A 23 -1.76 -8.56 -10.98
C GLN A 23 -1.73 -8.63 -9.45
N ILE A 24 -0.76 -7.94 -8.87
CA ILE A 24 -0.64 -7.68 -7.44
C ILE A 24 -0.90 -6.19 -7.26
N LEU A 25 -2.04 -5.85 -6.66
CA LEU A 25 -2.39 -4.46 -6.39
C LEU A 25 -1.77 -4.04 -5.06
N MET A 26 -0.89 -3.04 -5.11
CA MET A 26 -0.34 -2.40 -3.92
C MET A 26 -0.92 -1.01 -3.76
N GLU A 27 -1.39 -0.69 -2.57
CA GLU A 27 -1.89 0.64 -2.22
C GLU A 27 -1.01 1.25 -1.14
N PHE A 28 -0.56 2.47 -1.37
CA PHE A 28 0.12 3.29 -0.38
C PHE A 28 -0.75 4.49 -0.04
N LEU A 29 -1.28 4.51 1.18
CA LEU A 29 -2.17 5.55 1.67
C LEU A 29 -1.42 6.41 2.69
N TYR A 30 -1.49 7.73 2.53
CA TYR A 30 -0.74 8.66 3.36
C TYR A 30 -1.47 10.00 3.53
N LEU A 31 -1.13 10.74 4.58
CA LEU A 31 -1.66 12.09 4.85
C LEU A 31 -0.86 13.16 4.11
N ASP A 32 0.47 13.14 4.25
CA ASP A 32 1.32 14.16 3.65
C ASP A 32 2.73 13.63 3.36
N LEU A 33 3.25 13.88 2.17
CA LEU A 33 4.62 13.56 1.76
C LEU A 33 5.54 14.79 1.78
N SER A 34 4.99 15.99 1.89
CA SER A 34 5.79 17.22 1.85
C SER A 34 6.49 17.48 3.19
N VAL A 35 5.82 17.20 4.30
CA VAL A 35 6.33 17.47 5.64
C VAL A 35 6.63 16.19 6.44
N CYS A 36 5.86 15.13 6.28
CA CYS A 36 5.96 13.92 7.11
C CYS A 36 7.12 13.01 6.68
N GLU A 37 8.16 12.93 7.50
CA GLU A 37 9.33 12.06 7.24
C GLU A 37 8.96 10.58 7.22
N ARG A 38 8.06 10.13 8.11
CA ARG A 38 7.58 8.74 8.15
C ARG A 38 6.89 8.33 6.84
N CYS A 39 6.07 9.23 6.28
CA CYS A 39 5.40 8.97 5.00
C CYS A 39 6.42 8.87 3.86
N ARG A 40 7.39 9.79 3.80
CA ARG A 40 8.47 9.75 2.77
C ARG A 40 9.37 8.53 2.90
N GLY A 41 9.78 8.20 4.12
CA GLY A 41 10.61 7.03 4.38
C GLY A 41 9.90 5.73 4.04
N THR A 42 8.59 5.64 4.36
CA THR A 42 7.75 4.51 3.98
C THR A 42 7.64 4.38 2.46
N GLU A 43 7.37 5.48 1.74
CA GLU A 43 7.33 5.51 0.28
C GLU A 43 8.65 5.02 -0.34
N ASN A 44 9.78 5.55 0.14
CA ASN A 44 11.10 5.19 -0.33
C ASN A 44 11.42 3.70 -0.11
N ASN A 45 11.07 3.15 1.07
CA ASN A 45 11.26 1.74 1.35
C ASN A 45 10.33 0.84 0.53
N LEU A 46 9.11 1.31 0.25
CA LEU A 46 8.16 0.63 -0.64
C LEU A 46 8.72 0.55 -2.07
N ASP A 47 9.16 1.67 -2.64
CA ASP A 47 9.70 1.74 -3.99
C ASP A 47 10.94 0.82 -4.12
N LYS A 48 11.86 0.86 -3.16
CA LYS A 48 13.02 -0.04 -3.12
C LYS A 48 12.64 -1.51 -3.01
N ALA A 49 11.63 -1.84 -2.22
CA ALA A 49 11.15 -3.22 -2.08
C ALA A 49 10.58 -3.74 -3.40
N ILE A 50 9.80 -2.91 -4.09
CA ILE A 50 9.22 -3.24 -5.40
C ILE A 50 10.31 -3.44 -6.44
N ASP A 51 11.29 -2.53 -6.52
CA ASP A 51 12.41 -2.63 -7.46
C ASP A 51 13.18 -3.95 -7.31
N GLU A 52 13.39 -4.40 -6.06
CA GLU A 52 14.10 -5.65 -5.80
C GLU A 52 13.33 -6.91 -6.20
N VAL A 53 12.00 -6.93 -6.03
CA VAL A 53 11.21 -8.14 -6.30
C VAL A 53 10.56 -8.17 -7.68
N SER A 54 10.42 -7.02 -8.34
CA SER A 54 9.68 -6.89 -9.59
C SER A 54 10.21 -7.80 -10.71
N GLY A 55 11.53 -7.94 -10.82
CA GLY A 55 12.15 -8.80 -11.82
C GLY A 55 11.81 -10.27 -11.63
N VAL A 56 11.88 -10.75 -10.39
CA VAL A 56 11.57 -12.15 -10.04
C VAL A 56 10.08 -12.42 -10.23
N LEU A 57 9.21 -11.53 -9.76
CA LEU A 57 7.77 -11.67 -9.88
C LEU A 57 7.32 -11.63 -11.34
N LYS A 58 7.90 -10.74 -12.15
CA LYS A 58 7.63 -10.67 -13.59
C LYS A 58 8.02 -11.97 -14.31
N ALA A 59 9.17 -12.54 -13.96
CA ALA A 59 9.60 -13.84 -14.49
C ALA A 59 8.65 -14.97 -14.05
N ALA A 60 8.04 -14.88 -12.87
CA ALA A 60 7.03 -15.81 -12.35
C ALA A 60 5.60 -15.54 -12.87
N GLY A 61 5.41 -14.57 -13.78
CA GLY A 61 4.11 -14.26 -14.37
C GLY A 61 3.24 -13.28 -13.57
N PHE A 62 3.82 -12.55 -12.62
CA PHE A 62 3.12 -11.53 -11.83
C PHE A 62 3.54 -10.11 -12.26
N GLU A 63 2.62 -9.18 -12.11
CA GLU A 63 2.86 -7.75 -12.34
C GLU A 63 2.38 -6.95 -11.13
N ILE A 64 3.24 -6.08 -10.59
CA ILE A 64 2.89 -5.20 -9.47
C ILE A 64 2.30 -3.91 -10.03
N ILE A 65 1.10 -3.57 -9.56
CA ILE A 65 0.43 -2.30 -9.82
C ILE A 65 0.43 -1.50 -8.53
N VAL A 66 1.03 -0.31 -8.54
CA VAL A 66 1.12 0.56 -7.36
C VAL A 66 0.14 1.72 -7.49
N ASN A 67 -0.70 1.89 -6.48
CA ASN A 67 -1.60 3.02 -6.33
C ASN A 67 -1.22 3.83 -5.08
N LYS A 68 -0.73 5.05 -5.27
CA LYS A 68 -0.40 5.98 -4.19
C LYS A 68 -1.54 6.97 -4.00
N VAL A 69 -2.14 7.01 -2.82
CA VAL A 69 -3.32 7.82 -2.51
C VAL A 69 -3.03 8.77 -1.37
N ASN A 70 -3.05 10.05 -1.65
CA ASN A 70 -3.04 11.09 -0.63
C ASN A 70 -4.45 11.24 -0.04
N ILE A 71 -4.59 10.96 1.24
CA ILE A 71 -5.84 11.08 1.99
C ILE A 71 -5.97 12.52 2.50
N THR A 72 -6.58 13.37 1.69
CA THR A 72 -6.69 14.81 1.93
C THR A 72 -7.98 15.22 2.65
N SER A 73 -8.93 14.31 2.83
CA SER A 73 -10.21 14.62 3.47
C SER A 73 -10.79 13.44 4.23
N LYS A 74 -11.76 13.75 5.11
CA LYS A 74 -12.53 12.75 5.86
C LYS A 74 -13.26 11.77 4.94
N GLU A 75 -13.81 12.27 3.83
CA GLU A 75 -14.54 11.47 2.83
C GLU A 75 -13.62 10.45 2.18
N LEU A 76 -12.38 10.85 1.84
CA LEU A 76 -11.37 9.93 1.31
C LEU A 76 -10.95 8.91 2.36
N ALA A 77 -10.75 9.32 3.61
CA ALA A 77 -10.42 8.40 4.69
C ALA A 77 -11.53 7.36 4.90
N ILE A 78 -12.79 7.76 4.88
CA ILE A 78 -13.95 6.86 4.98
C ILE A 78 -14.02 5.94 3.76
N LYS A 79 -13.89 6.48 2.55
CA LYS A 79 -13.91 5.71 1.30
C LYS A 79 -12.87 4.60 1.29
N HIS A 80 -11.67 4.88 1.75
CA HIS A 80 -10.56 3.94 1.81
C HIS A 80 -10.47 3.16 3.12
N GLN A 81 -11.40 3.37 4.07
CA GLN A 81 -11.34 2.78 5.41
C GLN A 81 -9.93 2.95 6.02
N PHE A 82 -9.43 4.18 5.97
CA PHE A 82 -8.07 4.53 6.36
C PHE A 82 -7.97 4.68 7.87
N GLU A 83 -7.14 3.90 8.52
CA GLU A 83 -7.05 3.86 9.99
C GLU A 83 -5.89 4.68 10.54
N SER A 84 -4.75 4.68 9.86
CA SER A 84 -3.54 5.37 10.32
C SER A 84 -2.56 5.63 9.18
N SER A 85 -1.79 6.70 9.29
CA SER A 85 -0.80 7.11 8.28
C SER A 85 0.64 6.75 8.72
N PRO A 86 1.48 6.26 7.81
CA PRO A 86 1.18 5.74 6.48
C PRO A 86 0.66 4.30 6.51
N THR A 87 -0.07 3.87 5.49
CA THR A 87 -0.58 2.50 5.35
C THR A 87 -0.14 1.90 4.01
N ILE A 88 0.28 0.63 4.02
CA ILE A 88 0.53 -0.17 2.83
C ILE A 88 -0.44 -1.34 2.83
N ARG A 89 -1.12 -1.56 1.70
CA ARG A 89 -2.01 -2.71 1.48
C ARG A 89 -1.57 -3.48 0.24
N ILE A 90 -1.76 -4.78 0.28
CA ILE A 90 -1.56 -5.67 -0.86
C ILE A 90 -2.87 -6.39 -1.12
N ASN A 91 -3.42 -6.23 -2.32
CA ASN A 91 -4.74 -6.77 -2.70
C ASN A 91 -5.85 -6.38 -1.70
N GLY A 92 -5.81 -5.14 -1.21
CA GLY A 92 -6.77 -4.60 -0.25
C GLY A 92 -6.52 -4.96 1.22
N ILE A 93 -5.46 -5.72 1.53
CA ILE A 93 -5.13 -6.17 2.88
C ILE A 93 -3.91 -5.44 3.39
N ASP A 94 -4.03 -4.88 4.59
CA ASP A 94 -2.93 -4.21 5.26
C ASP A 94 -1.77 -5.18 5.54
N ILE A 95 -0.53 -4.74 5.33
CA ILE A 95 0.66 -5.55 5.63
C ILE A 95 0.83 -5.80 7.14
N GLN A 96 0.14 -5.01 7.97
CA GLN A 96 0.10 -5.17 9.42
C GLN A 96 -1.32 -4.89 9.93
N LEU A 97 -2.02 -5.92 10.38
CA LEU A 97 -3.42 -5.83 10.83
C LEU A 97 -3.59 -5.06 12.14
N ASP A 98 -2.63 -5.20 13.07
CA ASP A 98 -2.68 -4.51 14.36
C ASP A 98 -2.10 -3.10 14.20
N VAL A 99 -2.96 -2.09 14.29
CA VAL A 99 -2.55 -0.69 14.20
C VAL A 99 -1.91 -0.26 15.52
N LYS A 100 -0.62 0.08 15.45
CA LYS A 100 0.11 0.77 16.51
C LYS A 100 0.47 2.16 16.04
N GLU A 101 0.47 3.11 16.95
CA GLU A 101 0.74 4.51 16.66
C GLU A 101 1.65 5.13 17.70
N SER A 102 2.38 6.16 17.30
CA SER A 102 3.11 7.06 18.19
C SER A 102 3.04 8.49 17.70
N SER A 103 3.29 9.45 18.59
CA SER A 103 3.26 10.88 18.29
C SER A 103 4.11 11.20 17.04
N CYS A 104 3.53 12.00 16.14
CA CYS A 104 4.17 12.50 14.93
C CYS A 104 4.18 14.02 14.96
N LYS A 105 5.34 14.60 15.19
CA LYS A 105 5.50 16.05 15.32
C LYS A 105 5.12 16.76 14.02
N GLU A 106 5.58 16.26 12.89
CA GLU A 106 5.37 16.89 11.58
C GLU A 106 3.88 16.98 11.22
N CYS A 107 3.12 15.90 11.47
CA CYS A 107 1.67 15.92 11.25
C CYS A 107 0.95 16.78 12.28
N GLY A 108 1.44 16.82 13.51
CA GLY A 108 0.93 17.70 14.56
C GLY A 108 1.17 19.17 14.26
N ASP A 109 2.37 19.53 13.84
CA ASP A 109 2.71 20.90 13.44
C ASP A 109 1.85 21.37 12.24
N LEU A 110 1.52 20.45 11.30
CA LEU A 110 0.71 20.75 10.12
C LEU A 110 -0.75 21.09 10.46
N CYS A 111 -1.34 20.47 11.45
CA CYS A 111 -2.76 20.68 11.79
C CYS A 111 -2.99 21.41 13.14
N GLY A 112 -1.91 21.73 13.86
CA GLY A 112 -1.99 22.43 15.15
C GLY A 112 -2.58 21.60 16.29
N ASP A 113 -2.45 20.26 16.25
CA ASP A 113 -2.96 19.32 17.27
C ASP A 113 -1.98 18.17 17.48
N ASP A 114 -2.12 17.41 18.55
CA ASP A 114 -1.33 16.18 18.79
C ASP A 114 -1.85 15.05 17.90
N ILE A 115 -1.04 14.67 16.93
CA ILE A 115 -1.34 13.63 15.95
C ILE A 115 -0.40 12.45 16.11
N ASN A 116 -0.95 11.25 16.03
CA ASN A 116 -0.20 10.01 15.98
C ASN A 116 -0.08 9.50 14.56
N CYS A 117 1.08 8.94 14.25
CA CYS A 117 1.33 8.21 13.01
C CYS A 117 1.69 6.76 13.31
N ARG A 118 1.55 5.93 12.29
CA ARG A 118 1.69 4.49 12.41
C ARG A 118 3.09 4.06 12.82
N LEU A 119 3.16 3.02 13.63
CA LEU A 119 4.35 2.21 13.90
C LEU A 119 4.18 0.85 13.23
N PHE A 120 5.25 0.38 12.61
CA PHE A 120 5.34 -0.95 12.04
C PHE A 120 6.11 -1.88 12.97
N VAL A 121 5.64 -3.11 13.12
CA VAL A 121 6.30 -4.14 13.94
C VAL A 121 6.84 -5.23 13.03
N HIS A 122 8.13 -5.41 13.02
CA HIS A 122 8.79 -6.47 12.27
C HIS A 122 9.78 -7.22 13.17
N GLU A 123 9.59 -8.54 13.27
CA GLU A 123 10.42 -9.41 14.14
C GLU A 123 10.49 -8.91 15.61
N GLY A 124 9.37 -8.36 16.12
CA GLY A 124 9.25 -7.87 17.48
C GLY A 124 9.86 -6.47 17.72
N ILE A 125 10.38 -5.83 16.69
CA ILE A 125 10.95 -4.47 16.76
C ILE A 125 9.97 -3.47 16.14
N GLU A 126 9.81 -2.32 16.79
CA GLU A 126 8.98 -1.22 16.32
C GLU A 126 9.78 -0.26 15.44
N TYR A 127 9.18 0.13 14.32
CA TYR A 127 9.76 1.05 13.34
C TYR A 127 8.77 2.16 13.00
N THR A 128 9.27 3.37 12.82
CA THR A 128 8.49 4.50 12.29
C THR A 128 8.24 4.40 10.79
N GLU A 129 9.05 3.62 10.10
CA GLU A 129 8.99 3.31 8.68
C GLU A 129 9.16 1.80 8.51
N PRO A 130 8.33 1.11 7.71
CA PRO A 130 8.45 -0.33 7.57
C PRO A 130 9.79 -0.69 6.94
N PRO A 131 10.57 -1.62 7.52
CA PRO A 131 11.76 -2.11 6.87
C PRO A 131 11.44 -2.71 5.50
N LYS A 132 12.31 -2.51 4.53
CA LYS A 132 12.18 -3.10 3.19
C LYS A 132 11.88 -4.60 3.24
N ALA A 133 12.56 -5.33 4.14
CA ALA A 133 12.34 -6.77 4.33
C ALA A 133 10.89 -7.12 4.73
N MET A 134 10.26 -6.29 5.57
CA MET A 134 8.85 -6.47 5.94
C MET A 134 7.93 -6.37 4.71
N ILE A 135 8.17 -5.37 3.87
CA ILE A 135 7.37 -5.15 2.65
C ILE A 135 7.59 -6.31 1.65
N ILE A 136 8.83 -6.70 1.41
CA ILE A 136 9.17 -7.85 0.54
C ILE A 136 8.47 -9.12 1.04
N ASN A 137 8.58 -9.42 2.33
CA ASN A 137 7.93 -10.59 2.92
C ASN A 137 6.41 -10.56 2.73
N ALA A 138 5.77 -9.40 2.88
CA ALA A 138 4.33 -9.24 2.67
C ALA A 138 3.95 -9.49 1.20
N ILE A 139 4.73 -8.97 0.23
CA ILE A 139 4.53 -9.21 -1.20
C ILE A 139 4.65 -10.71 -1.51
N LEU A 140 5.72 -11.35 -1.07
CA LEU A 140 5.95 -12.78 -1.34
C LEU A 140 4.88 -13.66 -0.69
N LYS A 141 4.44 -13.34 0.53
CA LYS A 141 3.32 -14.03 1.19
C LYS A 141 2.03 -13.89 0.39
N SER A 142 1.73 -12.71 -0.15
CA SER A 142 0.51 -12.49 -0.94
C SER A 142 0.47 -13.32 -2.22
N VAL A 143 1.62 -13.67 -2.77
CA VAL A 143 1.77 -14.45 -4.02
C VAL A 143 1.76 -15.95 -3.76
N TYR A 144 2.48 -16.39 -2.73
CA TYR A 144 2.78 -17.81 -2.50
C TYR A 144 2.06 -18.42 -1.29
N SER A 145 1.31 -17.65 -0.51
CA SER A 145 0.48 -18.20 0.55
C SER A 145 -0.75 -18.87 -0.05
N GLU A 146 -0.98 -20.13 0.30
CA GLU A 146 -2.22 -20.86 -0.07
C GLU A 146 -3.46 -20.37 0.71
N GLN A 147 -3.26 -19.52 1.70
CA GLN A 147 -4.37 -18.93 2.43
C GLN A 147 -5.11 -17.97 1.49
N LYS A 148 -6.29 -18.39 1.00
CA LYS A 148 -7.32 -17.45 0.58
C LYS A 148 -7.54 -16.53 1.77
N ILE A 149 -7.01 -15.32 1.69
CA ILE A 149 -7.31 -14.30 2.68
C ILE A 149 -8.80 -14.03 2.48
N GLU A 150 -9.61 -14.61 3.38
CA GLU A 150 -11.01 -14.27 3.46
C GLU A 150 -11.04 -12.75 3.60
N SER A 151 -11.68 -12.08 2.66
CA SER A 151 -11.93 -10.65 2.71
C SER A 151 -12.44 -10.36 4.12
N ALA A 152 -11.66 -9.58 4.87
CA ALA A 152 -12.05 -9.19 6.21
C ALA A 152 -13.49 -8.70 6.13
N THR A 153 -14.39 -9.40 6.82
CA THR A 153 -15.81 -9.01 6.93
C THR A 153 -15.81 -7.50 7.19
N LYS A 154 -16.54 -6.74 6.38
CA LYS A 154 -16.69 -5.30 6.52
C LYS A 154 -17.09 -5.02 7.97
N LYS A 155 -16.11 -4.68 8.81
CA LYS A 155 -16.37 -4.04 10.09
C LYS A 155 -17.01 -2.71 9.76
N ASP A 156 -18.00 -2.30 10.52
CA ASP A 156 -18.53 -0.93 10.44
C ASP A 156 -17.36 0.01 10.72
N TYR A 157 -16.77 0.56 9.65
CA TYR A 157 -15.64 1.47 9.76
C TYR A 157 -16.11 2.78 10.36
N GLN A 158 -15.42 3.22 11.40
CA GLN A 158 -15.59 4.55 11.99
C GLN A 158 -14.27 5.30 11.82
N LEU A 159 -14.35 6.56 11.39
CA LEU A 159 -13.17 7.39 11.23
C LEU A 159 -12.49 7.57 12.60
N PRO A 160 -11.22 7.16 12.77
CA PRO A 160 -10.48 7.29 14.01
C PRO A 160 -10.42 8.74 14.51
N ASP A 161 -10.51 8.95 15.83
CA ASP A 161 -10.44 10.27 16.45
C ASP A 161 -9.16 11.03 16.08
N ASN A 162 -8.04 10.32 15.95
CA ASN A 162 -6.77 10.87 15.52
C ASN A 162 -6.87 11.52 14.14
N LEU A 163 -7.50 10.85 13.17
CA LEU A 163 -7.73 11.40 11.82
C LEU A 163 -8.78 12.51 11.82
N GLN A 164 -9.82 12.42 12.68
CA GLN A 164 -10.80 13.49 12.83
C GLN A 164 -10.13 14.79 13.29
N ARG A 165 -9.23 14.70 14.28
CA ARG A 165 -8.45 15.85 14.78
C ARG A 165 -7.56 16.44 13.70
N PHE A 166 -6.85 15.57 12.95
CA PHE A 166 -6.00 16.01 11.85
C PHE A 166 -6.78 16.84 10.82
N PHE A 167 -7.88 16.30 10.27
CA PHE A 167 -8.67 17.02 9.26
C PHE A 167 -9.40 18.25 9.81
N ASN A 168 -9.78 18.26 11.10
CA ASN A 168 -10.36 19.44 11.73
C ASN A 168 -9.31 20.55 11.92
N GLY A 169 -8.04 20.18 12.15
CA GLY A 169 -6.93 21.12 12.27
C GLY A 169 -6.63 21.81 10.95
N LEU A 170 -6.56 21.07 9.85
CA LEU A 170 -6.32 21.64 8.51
C LEU A 170 -7.39 22.65 8.09
N GLY A 171 -8.65 22.44 8.46
CA GLY A 171 -9.74 23.37 8.14
C GLY A 171 -9.74 24.67 8.95
N ARG A 172 -8.84 24.84 9.92
CA ARG A 172 -8.73 26.08 10.72
C ARG A 172 -7.73 27.08 10.13
N GLU A 173 -6.90 26.67 9.20
CA GLU A 173 -5.92 27.55 8.55
C GLU A 173 -6.46 28.29 7.32
N GLU A 174 -7.71 28.01 6.91
CA GLU A 174 -8.35 28.66 5.75
C GLU A 174 -9.27 29.84 6.12
N ASP A 175 -9.33 30.27 7.40
CA ASP A 175 -10.10 31.43 7.87
C ASP A 175 -9.23 32.64 8.22
#